data_1390b3cad73da94e691dda919a8bd4c8
#
_entry.id   1390b3cad73da94e691dda919a8bd4c8
#
_cell.length_a   1.000
_cell.length_b   1.000
_cell.length_c   1.000
_cell.angle_alpha   90.00
_cell.angle_beta   90.00
_cell.angle_gamma   90.00
#
_symmetry.space_group_name_H-M   'P 1'
#
loop_
_entity.id
_entity.type
_entity.pdbx_description
1 polymer ?
#
loop_
_entity_poly.entity_id
_entity_poly.type
_entity_poly.pdbx_seq_one_letter_code
_entity_poly.pdbx_strand_id
1 'polypeptide(L)'
;MNKRVAIIVGGTGQFGISIAKLLLKKSYKIIITTRNLKKKINLKDKNLKINKLNIYNKNQIKNLFKKNNPYIIFFLAGQSSPVKSFKSKKETYKSNFLGCKKILEVIKNEKINCKFLNAASSEMFGKINGKIK
;
A
#
# COMPACT_ATOMS: atom_id res chain seq x y z
N MET A 1 15.31 -6.99 20.51
CA MET A 1 14.59 -5.83 19.96
C MET A 1 13.47 -6.30 19.03
N ASN A 2 12.26 -5.82 19.26
CA ASN A 2 11.16 -6.10 18.33
C ASN A 2 11.40 -5.35 17.01
N LYS A 3 11.46 -6.10 15.90
CA LYS A 3 11.64 -5.50 14.57
C LYS A 3 10.41 -4.66 14.19
N ARG A 4 10.64 -3.48 13.64
CA ARG A 4 9.58 -2.64 13.09
C ARG A 4 8.89 -3.37 11.93
N VAL A 5 7.57 -3.25 11.86
CA VAL A 5 6.76 -3.85 10.79
C VAL A 5 6.46 -2.79 9.74
N ALA A 6 6.69 -3.12 8.48
CA ALA A 6 6.22 -2.34 7.34
C ALA A 6 5.19 -3.14 6.54
N ILE A 7 4.07 -2.52 6.22
CA ILE A 7 3.05 -3.11 5.34
C ILE A 7 3.08 -2.37 4.01
N ILE A 8 3.20 -3.12 2.91
CA ILE A 8 3.22 -2.57 1.54
C ILE A 8 1.95 -3.04 0.84
N VAL A 9 0.96 -2.17 0.78
CA VAL A 9 -0.34 -2.45 0.18
C VAL A 9 -0.25 -2.36 -1.33
N GLY A 10 -0.53 -3.47 -2.03
CA GLY A 10 -0.32 -3.57 -3.48
C GLY A 10 1.14 -3.71 -3.89
N GLY A 11 1.98 -4.21 -3.00
CA GLY A 11 3.44 -4.22 -3.14
C GLY A 11 4.04 -5.30 -4.06
N THR A 12 3.24 -5.99 -4.88
CA THR A 12 3.76 -7.02 -5.80
C THR A 12 4.36 -6.49 -7.10
N GLY A 13 4.29 -5.18 -7.32
CA GLY A 13 4.94 -4.50 -8.44
C GLY A 13 6.42 -4.24 -8.17
N GLN A 14 7.12 -3.78 -9.20
CA GLN A 14 8.57 -3.51 -9.16
C GLN A 14 8.93 -2.53 -8.04
N PHE A 15 8.17 -1.45 -7.89
CA PHE A 15 8.40 -0.43 -6.85
C PHE A 15 8.23 -1.00 -5.44
N GLY A 16 7.16 -1.79 -5.20
CA GLY A 16 6.93 -2.42 -3.91
C GLY A 16 8.01 -3.44 -3.53
N ILE A 17 8.51 -4.19 -4.51
CA ILE A 17 9.63 -5.13 -4.32
C ILE A 17 10.91 -4.37 -3.97
N SER A 18 11.18 -3.24 -4.62
CA SER A 18 12.36 -2.42 -4.33
C SER A 18 12.32 -1.84 -2.91
N ILE A 19 11.15 -1.33 -2.48
CA ILE A 19 10.93 -0.87 -1.09
C ILE A 19 11.14 -2.02 -0.12
N ALA A 20 10.58 -3.21 -0.39
CA ALA A 20 10.73 -4.37 0.47
C ALA A 20 12.20 -4.76 0.64
N LYS A 21 12.96 -4.84 -0.46
CA LYS A 21 14.41 -5.12 -0.41
C LYS A 21 15.18 -4.12 0.46
N LEU A 22 14.89 -2.83 0.30
CA LEU A 22 15.53 -1.77 1.08
C LEU A 22 15.23 -1.91 2.57
N LEU A 23 13.97 -2.15 2.93
CA LEU A 23 13.54 -2.26 4.32
C LEU A 23 14.00 -3.56 4.99
N LEU A 24 14.12 -4.66 4.23
CA LEU A 24 14.73 -5.91 4.73
C LEU A 24 16.19 -5.69 5.15
N LYS A 25 16.97 -4.95 4.34
CA LYS A 25 18.34 -4.55 4.71
C LYS A 25 18.39 -3.71 6.00
N LYS A 26 17.31 -2.99 6.32
CA LYS A 26 17.14 -2.21 7.55
C LYS A 26 16.47 -3.01 8.68
N SER A 27 16.46 -4.32 8.58
CA SER A 27 15.93 -5.25 9.59
C SER A 27 14.44 -5.11 9.91
N TYR A 28 13.63 -4.60 8.99
CA TYR A 28 12.18 -4.60 9.14
C TYR A 28 11.58 -6.00 8.92
N LYS A 29 10.43 -6.26 9.55
CA LYS A 29 9.48 -7.30 9.09
C LYS A 29 8.59 -6.70 8.03
N ILE A 30 8.46 -7.36 6.88
CA ILE A 30 7.70 -6.86 5.73
C ILE A 30 6.48 -7.72 5.49
N ILE A 31 5.35 -7.06 5.28
CA ILE A 31 4.13 -7.70 4.80
C ILE A 31 3.74 -7.03 3.49
N ILE A 32 3.91 -7.75 2.39
CA ILE A 32 3.37 -7.33 1.10
C ILE A 32 1.94 -7.84 0.99
N THR A 33 1.02 -6.96 0.59
CA THR A 33 -0.35 -7.39 0.31
C THR A 33 -0.67 -7.35 -1.17
N THR A 34 -1.51 -8.30 -1.60
CA THR A 34 -1.96 -8.42 -2.98
C THR A 34 -3.39 -8.94 -3.04
N ARG A 35 -4.10 -8.63 -4.13
CA ARG A 35 -5.40 -9.25 -4.44
C ARG A 35 -5.25 -10.68 -4.95
N ASN A 36 -4.13 -10.99 -5.60
CA ASN A 36 -3.86 -12.27 -6.24
C ASN A 36 -2.56 -12.90 -5.75
N LEU A 37 -2.66 -13.94 -4.94
CA LEU A 37 -1.51 -14.69 -4.42
C LEU A 37 -0.76 -15.51 -5.48
N LYS A 38 -1.37 -15.75 -6.66
CA LYS A 38 -0.70 -16.47 -7.76
C LYS A 38 0.43 -15.65 -8.39
N LYS A 39 0.48 -14.34 -8.14
CA LYS A 39 1.55 -13.48 -8.63
C LYS A 39 2.84 -13.78 -7.87
N LYS A 40 3.77 -14.46 -8.54
CA LYS A 40 5.07 -14.82 -7.97
C LYS A 40 5.92 -13.56 -7.74
N ILE A 41 6.57 -13.51 -6.59
CA ILE A 41 7.56 -12.48 -6.23
C ILE A 41 8.89 -13.21 -6.06
N ASN A 42 9.91 -12.80 -6.83
CA ASN A 42 11.28 -13.32 -6.71
C ASN A 42 12.03 -12.65 -5.55
N LEU A 43 11.45 -12.66 -4.37
CA LEU A 43 12.06 -12.17 -3.16
C LEU A 43 11.72 -13.15 -2.04
N LYS A 44 12.73 -13.81 -1.49
CA LYS A 44 12.60 -14.74 -0.37
C LYS A 44 13.41 -14.20 0.80
N ASP A 45 12.77 -14.01 1.93
CA ASP A 45 13.41 -13.64 3.19
C ASP A 45 12.53 -14.12 4.35
N LYS A 46 13.16 -14.55 5.47
CA LYS A 46 12.44 -14.99 6.67
C LYS A 46 11.58 -13.91 7.31
N ASN A 47 11.90 -12.64 7.07
CA ASN A 47 11.17 -11.48 7.57
C ASN A 47 10.14 -10.94 6.55
N LEU A 48 9.94 -11.62 5.41
CA LEU A 48 8.97 -11.25 4.39
C LEU A 48 7.77 -12.20 4.41
N LYS A 49 6.56 -11.63 4.44
CA LYS A 49 5.30 -12.36 4.26
C LYS A 49 4.48 -11.73 3.16
N ILE A 50 3.74 -12.56 2.44
CA ILE A 50 2.79 -12.12 1.42
C ILE A 50 1.39 -12.51 1.87
N ASN A 51 0.51 -11.53 1.98
CA ASN A 51 -0.86 -11.73 2.43
C ASN A 51 -1.86 -11.31 1.35
N LYS A 52 -2.95 -12.07 1.23
CA LYS A 52 -4.10 -11.60 0.44
C LYS A 52 -4.81 -10.49 1.20
N LEU A 53 -5.14 -9.40 0.52
CA LEU A 53 -5.91 -8.29 1.08
C LEU A 53 -6.85 -7.71 0.02
N ASN A 54 -8.12 -7.63 0.39
CA ASN A 54 -9.09 -6.81 -0.31
C ASN A 54 -9.14 -5.42 0.35
N ILE A 55 -8.61 -4.40 -0.33
CA ILE A 55 -8.55 -3.02 0.18
C ILE A 55 -9.95 -2.36 0.36
N TYR A 56 -11.00 -3.01 -0.11
CA TYR A 56 -12.39 -2.57 0.09
C TYR A 56 -13.06 -3.21 1.30
N ASN A 57 -12.42 -4.21 1.94
CA ASN A 57 -12.92 -4.90 3.11
C ASN A 57 -12.28 -4.34 4.39
N LYS A 58 -13.02 -3.48 5.10
CA LYS A 58 -12.54 -2.83 6.33
C LYS A 58 -12.12 -3.83 7.42
N ASN A 59 -12.83 -4.95 7.55
CA ASN A 59 -12.51 -5.97 8.56
C ASN A 59 -11.18 -6.67 8.26
N GLN A 60 -10.89 -6.98 6.98
CA GLN A 60 -9.61 -7.54 6.61
C GLN A 60 -8.47 -6.56 6.88
N ILE A 61 -8.64 -5.27 6.57
CA ILE A 61 -7.65 -4.23 6.82
C ILE A 61 -7.41 -4.09 8.32
N LYS A 62 -8.49 -3.97 9.11
CA LYS A 62 -8.44 -3.87 10.57
C LYS A 62 -7.68 -5.04 11.19
N ASN A 63 -8.05 -6.28 10.83
CA ASN A 63 -7.42 -7.47 11.36
C ASN A 63 -5.94 -7.53 11.02
N LEU A 64 -5.57 -7.18 9.77
CA LEU A 64 -4.17 -7.13 9.35
C LEU A 64 -3.37 -6.12 10.18
N PHE A 65 -3.90 -4.91 10.36
CA PHE A 65 -3.19 -3.84 11.05
C PHE A 65 -3.10 -4.10 12.55
N LYS A 66 -4.18 -4.51 13.20
CA LYS A 66 -4.15 -4.84 14.64
C LYS A 66 -3.21 -6.00 14.96
N LYS A 67 -3.24 -7.05 14.14
CA LYS A 67 -2.38 -8.23 14.35
C LYS A 67 -0.89 -7.90 14.24
N ASN A 68 -0.53 -6.94 13.38
CA ASN A 68 0.87 -6.70 13.02
C ASN A 68 1.44 -5.40 13.57
N ASN A 69 0.62 -4.50 14.10
CA ASN A 69 0.99 -3.20 14.66
C ASN A 69 2.05 -2.47 13.79
N PRO A 70 1.71 -2.07 12.56
CA PRO A 70 2.68 -1.55 11.61
C PRO A 70 3.28 -0.23 12.08
N TYR A 71 4.59 -0.08 11.95
CA TYR A 71 5.29 1.19 12.12
C TYR A 71 5.08 2.11 10.91
N ILE A 72 5.02 1.53 9.71
CA ILE A 72 4.80 2.27 8.47
C ILE A 72 3.95 1.46 7.49
N ILE A 73 3.08 2.15 6.78
CA ILE A 73 2.24 1.59 5.72
C ILE A 73 2.53 2.35 4.43
N PHE A 74 2.88 1.63 3.36
CA PHE A 74 3.01 2.14 2.00
C PHE A 74 1.76 1.75 1.22
N PHE A 75 1.04 2.70 0.68
CA PHE A 75 -0.09 2.45 -0.20
C PHE A 75 0.36 2.61 -1.66
N LEU A 76 0.52 1.48 -2.34
CA LEU A 76 0.94 1.39 -3.74
C LEU A 76 -0.16 0.75 -4.62
N ALA A 77 -1.29 0.40 -4.01
CA ALA A 77 -2.41 -0.21 -4.72
C ALA A 77 -3.19 0.86 -5.49
N GLY A 78 -2.95 0.94 -6.77
CA GLY A 78 -3.66 1.88 -7.63
C GLY A 78 -3.44 1.59 -9.11
N GLN A 79 -4.24 2.22 -9.96
CA GLN A 79 -4.00 2.23 -11.40
C GLN A 79 -2.92 3.26 -11.71
N SER A 80 -1.76 2.79 -12.16
CA SER A 80 -0.59 3.63 -12.47
C SER A 80 -0.46 4.01 -13.94
N SER A 81 -1.25 3.38 -14.84
CA SER A 81 -1.21 3.69 -16.26
C SER A 81 -2.16 4.84 -16.61
N PRO A 82 -1.66 6.00 -17.13
CA PRO A 82 -2.52 7.11 -17.55
C PRO A 82 -3.56 6.67 -18.57
N VAL A 83 -3.16 5.93 -19.60
CA VAL A 83 -4.05 5.46 -20.67
C VAL A 83 -5.20 4.60 -20.11
N LYS A 84 -4.89 3.67 -19.18
CA LYS A 84 -5.92 2.86 -18.52
C LYS A 84 -6.79 3.69 -17.60
N SER A 85 -6.24 4.71 -16.93
CA SER A 85 -7.01 5.56 -16.05
C SER A 85 -8.09 6.34 -16.79
N PHE A 86 -7.83 6.81 -17.99
CA PHE A 86 -8.84 7.48 -18.82
C PHE A 86 -9.90 6.51 -19.37
N LYS A 87 -9.50 5.27 -19.75
CA LYS A 87 -10.43 4.25 -20.25
C LYS A 87 -11.29 3.64 -19.15
N SER A 88 -10.78 3.54 -17.94
CA SER A 88 -11.42 2.87 -16.79
C SER A 88 -11.54 3.81 -15.59
N LYS A 89 -12.16 4.98 -15.77
CA LYS A 89 -12.31 6.03 -14.74
C LYS A 89 -12.89 5.51 -13.42
N LYS A 90 -13.94 4.69 -13.49
CA LYS A 90 -14.60 4.10 -12.31
C LYS A 90 -13.66 3.18 -11.51
N GLU A 91 -12.87 2.35 -12.18
CA GLU A 91 -11.90 1.48 -11.51
C GLU A 91 -10.73 2.28 -10.92
N THR A 92 -10.26 3.29 -11.65
CA THR A 92 -9.23 4.20 -11.17
C THR A 92 -9.68 4.93 -9.92
N TYR A 93 -10.90 5.48 -9.91
CA TYR A 93 -11.48 6.12 -8.73
C TYR A 93 -11.59 5.14 -7.55
N LYS A 94 -12.07 3.92 -7.80
CA LYS A 94 -12.16 2.90 -6.75
C LYS A 94 -10.80 2.54 -6.16
N SER A 95 -9.80 2.25 -7.00
CA SER A 95 -8.49 1.80 -6.50
C SER A 95 -7.69 2.94 -5.88
N ASN A 96 -7.60 4.09 -6.55
CA ASN A 96 -6.71 5.16 -6.14
C ASN A 96 -7.29 6.01 -5.01
N PHE A 97 -8.61 6.23 -5.03
CA PHE A 97 -9.28 7.05 -4.00
C PHE A 97 -9.97 6.20 -2.93
N LEU A 98 -10.97 5.38 -3.30
CA LEU A 98 -11.75 4.65 -2.30
C LEU A 98 -10.93 3.64 -1.51
N GLY A 99 -9.98 2.96 -2.15
CA GLY A 99 -9.06 2.03 -1.47
C GLY A 99 -8.20 2.74 -0.44
N CYS A 100 -7.57 3.85 -0.83
CA CYS A 100 -6.76 4.69 0.05
C CYS A 100 -7.60 5.25 1.21
N LYS A 101 -8.78 5.82 0.91
CA LYS A 101 -9.72 6.33 1.91
C LYS A 101 -10.07 5.27 2.97
N LYS A 102 -10.40 4.04 2.55
CA LYS A 102 -10.73 2.95 3.49
C LYS A 102 -9.57 2.59 4.40
N ILE A 103 -8.35 2.56 3.89
CA ILE A 103 -7.14 2.33 4.70
C ILE A 103 -7.00 3.43 5.77
N LEU A 104 -7.12 4.70 5.37
CA LEU A 104 -7.02 5.85 6.28
C LEU A 104 -8.14 5.86 7.31
N GLU A 105 -9.38 5.52 6.93
CA GLU A 105 -10.51 5.37 7.86
C GLU A 105 -10.22 4.31 8.93
N VAL A 106 -9.66 3.16 8.54
CA VAL A 106 -9.30 2.11 9.50
C VAL A 106 -8.18 2.58 10.43
N ILE A 107 -7.13 3.22 9.89
CA ILE A 107 -6.04 3.78 10.70
C ILE A 107 -6.61 4.74 11.76
N LYS A 108 -7.49 5.66 11.36
CA LYS A 108 -8.12 6.64 12.24
C LYS A 108 -9.02 5.96 13.30
N ASN A 109 -9.97 5.14 12.86
CA ASN A 109 -11.00 4.57 13.72
C ASN A 109 -10.43 3.57 14.73
N GLU A 110 -9.41 2.81 14.33
CA GLU A 110 -8.75 1.83 15.19
C GLU A 110 -7.53 2.42 15.95
N LYS A 111 -7.31 3.73 15.81
CA LYS A 111 -6.20 4.47 16.46
C LYS A 111 -4.83 3.81 16.23
N ILE A 112 -4.58 3.35 14.99
CA ILE A 112 -3.31 2.72 14.62
C ILE A 112 -2.21 3.79 14.57
N ASN A 113 -1.24 3.69 15.46
CA ASN A 113 -0.10 4.62 15.48
C ASN A 113 0.95 4.19 14.45
N CYS A 114 0.85 4.70 13.23
CA CYS A 114 1.77 4.38 12.13
C CYS A 114 2.07 5.59 11.25
N LYS A 115 3.18 5.53 10.52
CA LYS A 115 3.43 6.41 9.39
C LYS A 115 2.68 5.90 8.16
N PHE A 116 2.13 6.80 7.35
CA PHE A 116 1.43 6.43 6.13
C PHE A 116 2.02 7.18 4.94
N LEU A 117 2.38 6.44 3.89
CA LEU A 117 2.85 6.98 2.62
C LEU A 117 1.93 6.52 1.50
N ASN A 118 1.34 7.48 0.79
CA ASN A 118 0.58 7.22 -0.43
C ASN A 118 1.44 7.54 -1.66
N ALA A 119 1.68 6.55 -2.51
CA ALA A 119 2.29 6.77 -3.82
C ALA A 119 1.24 7.36 -4.78
N ALA A 120 1.02 8.65 -4.66
CA ALA A 120 0.08 9.41 -5.49
C ALA A 120 0.74 9.86 -6.81
N SER A 121 -0.06 10.49 -7.67
CA SER A 121 0.39 11.07 -8.93
C SER A 121 0.32 12.60 -8.88
N SER A 122 1.19 13.29 -9.62
CA SER A 122 1.09 14.73 -9.85
C SER A 122 -0.23 15.14 -10.52
N GLU A 123 -0.83 14.24 -11.29
CA GLU A 123 -2.13 14.44 -11.93
C GLU A 123 -3.28 14.71 -10.95
N MET A 124 -3.09 14.38 -9.67
CA MET A 124 -4.09 14.67 -8.62
C MET A 124 -4.35 16.18 -8.43
N PHE A 125 -3.41 17.02 -8.83
CA PHE A 125 -3.53 18.49 -8.71
C PHE A 125 -4.23 19.14 -9.90
N GLY A 126 -4.49 18.40 -10.98
CA GLY A 126 -5.12 18.92 -12.21
C GLY A 126 -4.27 19.98 -12.91
N LYS A 127 -4.92 20.86 -13.65
CA LYS A 127 -4.26 22.02 -14.28
C LYS A 127 -4.01 23.09 -13.22
N ILE A 128 -2.77 23.34 -12.89
CA ILE A 128 -2.36 24.40 -11.98
C ILE A 128 -1.41 25.37 -12.68
N ASN A 129 -1.61 26.67 -12.43
CA ASN A 129 -0.67 27.70 -12.85
C ASN A 129 0.28 27.96 -11.68
N GLY A 130 1.54 27.54 -11.79
CA GLY A 130 2.56 27.75 -10.78
C GLY A 130 3.22 26.48 -10.24
N LYS A 131 4.02 26.64 -9.17
CA LYS A 131 4.71 25.53 -8.50
C LYS A 131 3.82 24.88 -7.45
N ILE A 132 3.79 23.56 -7.42
CA ILE A 132 3.23 22.78 -6.29
C ILE A 132 4.18 22.97 -5.11
N LYS A 133 3.67 23.51 -4.01
CA LYS A 133 4.43 23.66 -2.75
C LYS A 133 4.20 22.46 -1.87
#